data_05f5382886dbc600bbdc8e11775aab52
#
_entry.id   05f5382886dbc600bbdc8e11775aab52
#
_cell.length_a   1.000
_cell.length_b   1.000
_cell.length_c   1.000
_cell.angle_alpha   90.00
_cell.angle_beta   90.00
_cell.angle_gamma   90.00
#
_symmetry.space_group_name_H-M   'P 1'
#
loop_
_entity.id
_entity.type
_entity.pdbx_description
1 polymer ?
#
loop_
_entity_poly.entity_id
_entity_poly.type
_entity_poly.pdbx_seq_one_letter_code
_entity_poly.pdbx_strand_id
1 'polypeptide(L)'
;MAPLPVALLLGALAIGLRLLASRRSSRDREKLAETSLLERYVRLPVHALPPLRLALLGAGVVAIALASGSGGTEARRLDEGGAETILVLDASNSMLAGDVEPSRLEVQRQLAAHLATRTEGRMGVVYFAGRAYVLSPLTTDMSAIEMLAEGVRPAAVGLGGSSLASGLTQAIDLLAGGEDGARKSIVVFSDGEETAGAPLGEAIGRARDAGIVIHAVGIGSELGGQIPLTREASLDPTMAARRRGGASVLQGPDGSPVITRLDVASLRQMSLGTGGRYVDGSYAIDSIERELAQGGREPLTSTDDAAVAALLLLAFVSLWGEGFLLPRG
;
A
#
# COMPACT_ATOMS: atom_id res chain seq x y z
N MET A 1 -17.92 3.56 -10.07
CA MET A 1 -18.74 3.96 -11.23
C MET A 1 -18.81 5.48 -11.32
N ALA A 2 -18.51 6.05 -12.43
CA ALA A 2 -17.88 7.33 -12.67
C ALA A 2 -18.73 8.57 -12.39
N PRO A 3 -18.21 9.58 -11.68
CA PRO A 3 -18.84 10.90 -11.56
C PRO A 3 -18.70 11.76 -12.84
N LEU A 4 -17.89 11.33 -13.81
CA LEU A 4 -17.61 12.10 -15.03
C LEU A 4 -18.85 12.39 -15.91
N PRO A 5 -19.75 11.43 -16.22
CA PRO A 5 -20.93 11.72 -17.04
C PRO A 5 -21.92 12.65 -16.34
N VAL A 6 -21.98 12.61 -15.00
CA VAL A 6 -22.87 13.49 -14.22
C VAL A 6 -22.36 14.94 -14.23
N ALA A 7 -21.05 15.16 -14.10
CA ALA A 7 -20.45 16.49 -14.16
C ALA A 7 -20.59 17.12 -15.56
N LEU A 8 -20.42 16.34 -16.63
CA LEU A 8 -20.63 16.81 -18.01
C LEU A 8 -22.10 17.14 -18.28
N LEU A 9 -23.04 16.33 -17.77
CA LEU A 9 -24.48 16.59 -17.88
C LEU A 9 -24.89 17.84 -17.11
N LEU A 10 -24.39 18.07 -15.90
CA LEU A 10 -24.64 19.26 -15.12
C LEU A 10 -24.05 20.52 -15.77
N GLY A 11 -22.86 20.42 -16.35
CA GLY A 11 -22.22 21.50 -17.11
C GLY A 11 -23.02 21.87 -18.38
N ALA A 12 -23.45 20.88 -19.15
CA ALA A 12 -24.28 21.07 -20.33
C ALA A 12 -25.66 21.64 -19.98
N LEU A 13 -26.25 21.18 -18.86
CA LEU A 13 -27.53 21.71 -18.35
C LEU A 13 -27.41 23.18 -17.93
N ALA A 14 -26.33 23.55 -17.24
CA ALA A 14 -26.08 24.94 -16.82
C ALA A 14 -25.90 25.88 -18.03
N ILE A 15 -25.15 25.43 -19.04
CA ILE A 15 -24.99 26.16 -20.29
C ILE A 15 -26.32 26.28 -21.03
N GLY A 16 -27.10 25.22 -21.12
CA GLY A 16 -28.43 25.21 -21.76
C GLY A 16 -29.41 26.14 -21.06
N LEU A 17 -29.48 26.13 -19.74
CA LEU A 17 -30.34 27.04 -18.94
C LEU A 17 -29.92 28.51 -19.12
N ARG A 18 -28.62 28.80 -19.22
CA ARG A 18 -28.14 30.17 -19.43
C ARG A 18 -28.42 30.68 -20.84
N LEU A 19 -28.33 29.82 -21.86
CA LEU A 19 -28.73 30.15 -23.22
C LEU A 19 -30.24 30.36 -23.34
N LEU A 20 -31.04 29.57 -22.64
CA LEU A 20 -32.50 29.75 -22.57
C LEU A 20 -32.89 31.05 -21.84
N ALA A 21 -32.17 31.36 -20.75
CA ALA A 21 -32.39 32.62 -20.01
C ALA A 21 -32.03 33.85 -20.85
N SER A 22 -30.93 33.79 -21.61
CA SER A 22 -30.52 34.88 -22.53
C SER A 22 -31.50 35.08 -23.67
N ARG A 23 -32.06 33.99 -24.22
CA ARG A 23 -33.08 34.04 -25.27
C ARG A 23 -34.43 34.55 -24.77
N ARG A 24 -34.74 34.26 -23.51
CA ARG A 24 -35.97 34.79 -22.86
C ARG A 24 -35.84 36.28 -22.58
N SER A 25 -34.69 36.72 -22.09
CA SER A 25 -34.40 38.14 -21.87
C SER A 25 -34.45 38.99 -23.13
N SER A 26 -34.01 38.45 -24.28
CA SER A 26 -34.11 39.18 -25.55
C SER A 26 -35.56 39.28 -26.07
N ARG A 27 -36.38 38.22 -25.94
CA ARG A 27 -37.78 38.23 -26.35
C ARG A 27 -38.66 39.14 -25.49
N ASP A 28 -38.35 39.23 -24.18
CA ASP A 28 -39.10 40.11 -23.25
C ASP A 28 -38.75 41.60 -23.48
N ARG A 29 -37.54 41.89 -24.00
CA ARG A 29 -37.13 43.24 -24.36
C ARG A 29 -37.81 43.77 -25.66
N GLU A 30 -38.06 42.92 -26.61
CA GLU A 30 -38.81 43.29 -27.82
C GLU A 30 -40.29 43.65 -27.53
N LYS A 31 -40.84 43.19 -26.41
CA LYS A 31 -42.23 43.43 -26.03
C LYS A 31 -42.44 44.66 -25.14
N LEU A 32 -41.36 45.27 -24.62
CA LEU A 32 -41.47 46.27 -23.55
C LEU A 32 -41.12 47.72 -23.95
N ALA A 33 -40.63 47.99 -25.12
CA ALA A 33 -40.28 49.37 -25.48
C ALA A 33 -40.33 49.66 -27.00
N GLU A 34 -40.89 50.82 -27.34
CA GLU A 34 -40.67 51.43 -28.66
C GLU A 34 -39.18 51.71 -28.83
N THR A 35 -38.66 51.30 -29.97
CA THR A 35 -37.23 51.29 -30.30
C THR A 35 -36.54 52.66 -30.18
N SER A 36 -37.24 53.75 -30.18
CA SER A 36 -36.72 55.12 -30.12
C SER A 36 -36.24 55.57 -28.72
N LEU A 37 -36.75 54.95 -27.66
CA LEU A 37 -36.37 55.29 -26.26
C LEU A 37 -35.20 54.45 -25.75
N LEU A 38 -34.98 53.25 -26.31
CA LEU A 38 -33.87 52.36 -25.92
C LEU A 38 -32.51 52.85 -26.34
N GLU A 39 -32.41 53.50 -27.50
CA GLU A 39 -31.12 54.02 -27.99
C GLU A 39 -30.58 55.21 -27.18
N ARG A 40 -31.45 55.93 -26.49
CA ARG A 40 -31.09 57.16 -25.77
C ARG A 40 -30.65 56.93 -24.30
N TYR A 41 -31.09 55.84 -23.68
CA TYR A 41 -30.85 55.63 -22.24
C TYR A 41 -30.13 54.33 -21.85
N VAL A 42 -29.98 53.35 -22.75
CA VAL A 42 -29.40 52.07 -22.42
C VAL A 42 -28.32 51.69 -23.40
N ARG A 43 -27.11 52.22 -23.21
CA ARG A 43 -25.89 51.64 -23.77
C ARG A 43 -25.60 50.38 -22.96
N LEU A 44 -26.27 49.27 -23.26
CA LEU A 44 -25.86 47.96 -22.73
C LEU A 44 -24.69 47.45 -23.57
N PRO A 45 -23.54 47.24 -22.97
CA PRO A 45 -22.46 46.54 -23.67
C PRO A 45 -22.99 45.13 -24.01
N VAL A 46 -23.11 44.84 -25.31
CA VAL A 46 -23.25 43.46 -25.78
C VAL A 46 -21.93 42.78 -25.49
N HIS A 47 -21.82 42.20 -24.30
CA HIS A 47 -20.66 41.37 -23.95
C HIS A 47 -20.76 40.08 -24.73
N ALA A 48 -20.28 40.08 -25.97
CA ALA A 48 -19.74 38.88 -26.56
C ALA A 48 -18.65 38.40 -25.56
N LEU A 49 -18.77 37.18 -25.05
CA LEU A 49 -17.75 36.59 -24.19
C LEU A 49 -16.40 36.76 -24.93
N PRO A 50 -15.41 37.46 -24.38
CA PRO A 50 -14.17 37.69 -25.06
C PRO A 50 -13.60 36.32 -25.44
N PRO A 51 -13.04 36.15 -26.68
CA PRO A 51 -12.55 34.87 -27.17
C PRO A 51 -11.54 34.23 -26.22
N LEU A 52 -10.86 35.01 -25.40
CA LEU A 52 -9.95 34.57 -24.36
C LEU A 52 -10.67 33.73 -23.27
N ARG A 53 -11.92 34.03 -22.94
CA ARG A 53 -12.69 33.28 -21.90
C ARG A 53 -13.15 31.93 -22.41
N LEU A 54 -13.57 31.86 -23.69
CA LEU A 54 -13.87 30.57 -24.32
C LEU A 54 -12.62 29.71 -24.46
N ALA A 55 -11.48 30.32 -24.77
CA ALA A 55 -10.20 29.62 -24.84
C ALA A 55 -9.74 29.09 -23.45
N LEU A 56 -9.91 29.86 -22.36
CA LEU A 56 -9.57 29.43 -21.01
C LEU A 56 -10.49 28.33 -20.49
N LEU A 57 -11.80 28.38 -20.80
CA LEU A 57 -12.73 27.31 -20.47
C LEU A 57 -12.42 26.03 -21.25
N GLY A 58 -12.09 26.17 -22.55
CA GLY A 58 -11.67 25.06 -23.38
C GLY A 58 -10.36 24.42 -22.88
N ALA A 59 -9.38 25.25 -22.54
CA ALA A 59 -8.11 24.79 -21.97
C ALA A 59 -8.29 24.09 -20.62
N GLY A 60 -9.19 24.58 -19.74
CA GLY A 60 -9.54 23.94 -18.49
C GLY A 60 -10.18 22.56 -18.67
N VAL A 61 -11.11 22.42 -19.61
CA VAL A 61 -11.74 21.14 -19.96
C VAL A 61 -10.72 20.15 -20.54
N VAL A 62 -9.82 20.61 -21.41
CA VAL A 62 -8.75 19.79 -21.99
C VAL A 62 -7.74 19.37 -20.90
N ALA A 63 -7.38 20.26 -19.98
CA ALA A 63 -6.49 19.94 -18.86
C ALA A 63 -7.10 18.89 -17.91
N ILE A 64 -8.40 19.01 -17.62
CA ILE A 64 -9.13 18.02 -16.81
C ILE A 64 -9.21 16.68 -17.56
N ALA A 65 -9.47 16.70 -18.87
CA ALA A 65 -9.53 15.47 -19.69
C ALA A 65 -8.16 14.77 -19.78
N LEU A 66 -7.08 15.54 -19.91
CA LEU A 66 -5.70 15.01 -19.93
C LEU A 66 -5.29 14.48 -18.54
N ALA A 67 -5.62 15.18 -17.47
CA ALA A 67 -5.35 14.72 -16.10
C ALA A 67 -6.16 13.46 -15.76
N SER A 68 -7.39 13.35 -16.24
CA SER A 68 -8.23 12.15 -16.06
C SER A 68 -7.81 10.97 -16.94
N GLY A 69 -7.17 11.24 -18.09
CA GLY A 69 -6.77 10.20 -19.05
C GLY A 69 -5.42 9.54 -18.74
N SER A 70 -4.52 10.24 -18.06
CA SER A 70 -3.16 9.73 -17.80
C SER A 70 -3.05 8.80 -16.57
N GLY A 71 -3.95 8.92 -15.59
CA GLY A 71 -3.94 8.07 -14.39
C GLY A 71 -4.77 6.78 -14.49
N GLY A 72 -5.68 6.69 -15.47
CA GLY A 72 -6.67 5.61 -15.49
C GLY A 72 -6.22 4.31 -16.17
N THR A 73 -5.23 4.36 -17.05
CA THR A 73 -4.82 3.19 -17.85
C THR A 73 -3.77 2.32 -17.17
N GLU A 74 -2.85 2.91 -16.40
CA GLU A 74 -1.88 2.12 -15.62
C GLU A 74 -2.51 1.54 -14.36
N ALA A 75 -3.30 2.33 -13.62
CA ALA A 75 -4.04 1.82 -12.46
C ALA A 75 -5.04 0.71 -12.83
N ARG A 76 -5.67 0.78 -14.01
CA ARG A 76 -6.61 -0.25 -14.47
C ARG A 76 -5.93 -1.53 -14.93
N ARG A 77 -4.71 -1.46 -15.48
CA ARG A 77 -3.92 -2.66 -15.83
C ARG A 77 -3.42 -3.41 -14.61
N LEU A 78 -3.10 -2.69 -13.52
CA LEU A 78 -2.70 -3.30 -12.26
C LEU A 78 -3.87 -3.99 -11.54
N ASP A 79 -5.11 -3.56 -11.80
CA ASP A 79 -6.33 -4.18 -11.23
C ASP A 79 -6.75 -5.46 -11.98
N GLU A 80 -6.32 -5.64 -13.24
CA GLU A 80 -6.60 -6.83 -14.04
C GLU A 80 -5.69 -8.03 -13.70
N GLY A 81 -4.52 -7.80 -13.09
CA GLY A 81 -3.53 -8.83 -12.75
C GLY A 81 -3.68 -9.47 -11.37
N GLY A 82 -4.66 -9.01 -10.57
CA GLY A 82 -4.81 -9.53 -9.20
C GLY A 82 -3.70 -9.12 -8.23
N ALA A 83 -3.72 -9.68 -7.03
CA ALA A 83 -2.68 -9.48 -6.01
C ALA A 83 -1.93 -10.79 -5.77
N GLU A 84 -0.60 -10.72 -5.69
CA GLU A 84 0.27 -11.83 -5.34
C GLU A 84 1.10 -11.49 -4.11
N THR A 85 0.92 -12.26 -3.05
CA THR A 85 1.58 -12.00 -1.76
C THR A 85 2.35 -13.23 -1.31
N ILE A 86 3.62 -13.06 -0.92
CA ILE A 86 4.40 -14.12 -0.28
C ILE A 86 4.54 -13.81 1.21
N LEU A 87 4.12 -14.75 2.05
CA LEU A 87 4.43 -14.74 3.47
C LEU A 87 5.83 -15.32 3.67
N VAL A 88 6.72 -14.57 4.29
CA VAL A 88 8.07 -15.01 4.67
C VAL A 88 8.11 -15.17 6.17
N LEU A 89 8.19 -16.41 6.64
CA LEU A 89 8.03 -16.78 8.03
C LEU A 89 9.38 -17.20 8.63
N ASP A 90 9.72 -16.61 9.75
CA ASP A 90 10.94 -16.93 10.49
C ASP A 90 10.75 -18.24 11.27
N ALA A 91 11.58 -19.22 10.99
CA ALA A 91 11.65 -20.50 11.69
C ALA A 91 12.96 -20.68 12.46
N SER A 92 13.68 -19.58 12.74
CA SER A 92 14.88 -19.60 13.56
C SER A 92 14.55 -19.90 15.03
N ASN A 93 15.57 -20.32 15.76
CA ASN A 93 15.42 -20.66 17.17
C ASN A 93 15.09 -19.44 18.05
N SER A 94 15.41 -18.23 17.62
CA SER A 94 15.06 -16.98 18.31
C SER A 94 13.54 -16.77 18.43
N MET A 95 12.77 -17.34 17.51
CA MET A 95 11.30 -17.30 17.54
C MET A 95 10.69 -18.14 18.67
N LEU A 96 11.47 -18.95 19.38
CA LEU A 96 11.04 -19.64 20.61
C LEU A 96 11.14 -18.76 21.85
N ALA A 97 11.72 -17.57 21.77
CA ALA A 97 11.82 -16.67 22.92
C ALA A 97 10.44 -16.32 23.48
N GLY A 98 10.36 -16.23 24.81
CA GLY A 98 9.12 -16.00 25.56
C GLY A 98 8.99 -14.55 26.06
N ASP A 99 9.56 -13.58 25.37
CA ASP A 99 9.40 -12.15 25.67
C ASP A 99 8.11 -11.55 25.14
N VAL A 100 7.40 -12.31 24.31
CA VAL A 100 6.03 -12.05 23.84
C VAL A 100 5.18 -13.28 24.13
N GLU A 101 3.97 -13.09 24.65
CA GLU A 101 3.08 -14.20 24.96
C GLU A 101 2.20 -14.60 23.77
N PRO A 102 1.99 -15.91 23.54
CA PRO A 102 2.55 -17.06 24.29
C PRO A 102 4.01 -17.38 23.89
N SER A 103 4.47 -17.02 22.71
CA SER A 103 5.84 -17.00 22.19
C SER A 103 5.88 -16.23 20.88
N ARG A 104 7.04 -15.77 20.44
CA ARG A 104 7.19 -15.10 19.13
C ARG A 104 6.66 -15.96 17.99
N LEU A 105 6.98 -17.26 18.00
CA LEU A 105 6.53 -18.21 16.99
C LEU A 105 5.01 -18.34 16.93
N GLU A 106 4.36 -18.43 18.10
CA GLU A 106 2.90 -18.57 18.16
C GLU A 106 2.20 -17.29 17.70
N VAL A 107 2.72 -16.13 18.09
CA VAL A 107 2.24 -14.84 17.57
C VAL A 107 2.38 -14.77 16.05
N GLN A 108 3.54 -15.18 15.50
CA GLN A 108 3.75 -15.25 14.04
C GLN A 108 2.69 -16.14 13.37
N ARG A 109 2.44 -17.34 13.88
CA ARG A 109 1.45 -18.28 13.31
C ARG A 109 0.07 -17.65 13.27
N GLN A 110 -0.38 -17.08 14.39
CA GLN A 110 -1.69 -16.44 14.49
C GLN A 110 -1.83 -15.26 13.52
N LEU A 111 -0.83 -14.40 13.44
CA LEU A 111 -0.85 -13.24 12.56
C LEU A 111 -0.79 -13.63 11.08
N ALA A 112 0.03 -14.62 10.71
CA ALA A 112 0.13 -15.11 9.35
C ALA A 112 -1.16 -15.82 8.90
N ALA A 113 -1.76 -16.65 9.75
CA ALA A 113 -3.05 -17.30 9.52
C ALA A 113 -4.18 -16.26 9.38
N HIS A 114 -4.22 -15.26 10.28
CA HIS A 114 -5.18 -14.17 10.20
C HIS A 114 -5.07 -13.41 8.87
N LEU A 115 -3.85 -13.08 8.44
CA LEU A 115 -3.63 -12.38 7.17
C LEU A 115 -4.07 -13.22 5.97
N ALA A 116 -3.81 -14.54 5.99
CA ALA A 116 -4.22 -15.46 4.94
C ALA A 116 -5.75 -15.48 4.76
N THR A 117 -6.53 -15.45 5.85
CA THR A 117 -8.00 -15.48 5.79
C THR A 117 -8.64 -14.17 5.33
N ARG A 118 -7.88 -13.05 5.32
CA ARG A 118 -8.38 -11.70 5.04
C ARG A 118 -7.87 -11.10 3.74
N THR A 119 -6.88 -11.72 3.12
CA THR A 119 -6.26 -11.22 1.89
C THR A 119 -6.86 -11.93 0.67
N GLU A 120 -7.24 -11.15 -0.33
CA GLU A 120 -7.68 -11.65 -1.64
C GLU A 120 -6.48 -11.80 -2.59
N GLY A 121 -6.63 -12.67 -3.60
CA GLY A 121 -5.61 -12.91 -4.61
C GLY A 121 -4.89 -14.24 -4.46
N ARG A 122 -3.63 -14.32 -4.88
CA ARG A 122 -2.78 -15.52 -4.78
C ARG A 122 -1.75 -15.32 -3.68
N MET A 123 -1.56 -16.34 -2.87
CA MET A 123 -0.60 -16.29 -1.78
C MET A 123 0.34 -17.49 -1.82
N GLY A 124 1.58 -17.27 -1.45
CA GLY A 124 2.57 -18.33 -1.24
C GLY A 124 3.25 -18.19 0.11
N VAL A 125 3.95 -19.25 0.52
CA VAL A 125 4.65 -19.27 1.82
C VAL A 125 6.08 -19.71 1.62
N VAL A 126 6.99 -18.89 2.14
CA VAL A 126 8.41 -19.19 2.31
C VAL A 126 8.72 -19.17 3.80
N TYR A 127 9.50 -20.12 4.28
CA TYR A 127 10.03 -20.06 5.63
C TYR A 127 11.54 -20.09 5.61
N PHE A 128 12.17 -19.51 6.60
CA PHE A 128 13.62 -19.43 6.67
C PHE A 128 14.13 -19.63 8.10
N ALA A 129 15.37 -20.09 8.17
CA ALA A 129 16.28 -20.04 9.31
C ALA A 129 17.69 -19.77 8.75
N GLY A 130 18.67 -20.62 8.95
CA GLY A 130 19.97 -20.49 8.27
C GLY A 130 19.89 -20.56 6.74
N ARG A 131 18.80 -21.09 6.18
CA ARG A 131 18.43 -21.10 4.75
C ARG A 131 16.94 -20.91 4.60
N ALA A 132 16.48 -20.62 3.38
CA ALA A 132 15.07 -20.49 3.06
C ALA A 132 14.56 -21.62 2.17
N TYR A 133 13.27 -21.93 2.31
CA TYR A 133 12.55 -22.95 1.56
C TYR A 133 11.13 -22.50 1.24
N VAL A 134 10.64 -22.87 0.07
CA VAL A 134 9.26 -22.64 -0.33
C VAL A 134 8.38 -23.73 0.28
N LEU A 135 7.42 -23.35 1.13
CA LEU A 135 6.40 -24.25 1.66
C LEU A 135 5.22 -24.39 0.70
N SER A 136 4.82 -23.29 0.08
CA SER A 136 3.76 -23.24 -0.91
C SER A 136 4.13 -22.31 -2.05
N PRO A 137 3.94 -22.71 -3.31
CA PRO A 137 3.92 -21.77 -4.42
C PRO A 137 2.67 -20.87 -4.32
N LEU A 138 2.56 -19.90 -5.23
CA LEU A 138 1.38 -19.03 -5.32
C LEU A 138 0.12 -19.86 -5.59
N THR A 139 -0.86 -19.77 -4.69
CA THR A 139 -2.16 -20.46 -4.75
C THR A 139 -3.29 -19.54 -4.32
N THR A 140 -4.50 -19.84 -4.73
CA THR A 140 -5.75 -19.23 -4.25
C THR A 140 -6.37 -20.00 -3.08
N ASP A 141 -5.78 -21.12 -2.68
CA ASP A 141 -6.25 -21.92 -1.54
C ASP A 141 -5.72 -21.35 -0.22
N MET A 142 -6.46 -20.40 0.33
CA MET A 142 -6.08 -19.72 1.58
C MET A 142 -6.13 -20.66 2.79
N SER A 143 -6.97 -21.71 2.75
CA SER A 143 -7.00 -22.70 3.84
C SER A 143 -5.72 -23.53 3.88
N ALA A 144 -5.13 -23.83 2.73
CA ALA A 144 -3.82 -24.47 2.66
C ALA A 144 -2.72 -23.54 3.20
N ILE A 145 -2.77 -22.25 2.87
CA ILE A 145 -1.83 -21.24 3.39
C ILE A 145 -1.92 -21.13 4.91
N GLU A 146 -3.14 -21.01 5.47
CA GLU A 146 -3.40 -20.97 6.91
C GLU A 146 -2.79 -22.19 7.61
N MET A 147 -3.11 -23.39 7.14
CA MET A 147 -2.58 -24.64 7.69
C MET A 147 -1.05 -24.70 7.65
N LEU A 148 -0.43 -24.23 6.56
CA LEU A 148 1.02 -24.22 6.42
C LEU A 148 1.67 -23.19 7.36
N ALA A 149 1.07 -22.02 7.51
CA ALA A 149 1.55 -20.98 8.42
C ALA A 149 1.51 -21.46 9.89
N GLU A 150 0.43 -22.10 10.30
CA GLU A 150 0.30 -22.71 11.62
C GLU A 150 1.28 -23.88 11.84
N GLY A 151 1.64 -24.58 10.78
CA GLY A 151 2.56 -25.69 10.78
C GLY A 151 4.05 -25.35 10.88
N VAL A 152 4.43 -24.07 10.76
CA VAL A 152 5.84 -23.64 10.82
C VAL A 152 6.43 -23.95 12.19
N ARG A 153 7.60 -24.61 12.18
CA ARG A 153 8.32 -25.03 13.40
C ARG A 153 9.80 -24.69 13.29
N PRO A 154 10.42 -24.27 14.38
CA PRO A 154 11.88 -24.18 14.45
C PRO A 154 12.49 -25.54 14.14
N ALA A 155 13.70 -25.53 13.60
CA ALA A 155 14.42 -26.76 13.23
C ALA A 155 13.83 -27.57 12.05
N ALA A 156 12.71 -27.21 11.47
CA ALA A 156 12.26 -27.84 10.21
C ALA A 156 13.30 -27.67 9.09
N VAL A 157 14.23 -26.74 9.27
CA VAL A 157 15.27 -26.35 8.28
C VAL A 157 16.62 -27.04 8.56
N GLY A 158 16.79 -27.68 9.71
CA GLY A 158 18.00 -28.47 10.05
C GLY A 158 19.31 -27.69 10.15
N LEU A 159 19.31 -26.37 9.99
CA LEU A 159 20.46 -25.48 10.09
C LEU A 159 20.15 -24.34 11.03
N GLY A 160 20.93 -24.22 12.10
CA GLY A 160 20.83 -23.08 13.03
C GLY A 160 21.18 -21.76 12.31
N GLY A 161 20.77 -20.65 12.92
CA GLY A 161 20.96 -19.30 12.41
C GLY A 161 19.72 -18.72 11.77
N SER A 162 19.82 -17.47 11.34
CA SER A 162 18.77 -16.71 10.63
C SER A 162 19.37 -16.06 9.40
N SER A 163 18.75 -16.27 8.22
CA SER A 163 19.11 -15.62 6.96
C SER A 163 17.89 -15.03 6.31
N LEU A 164 17.52 -13.84 6.78
CA LEU A 164 16.42 -13.05 6.25
C LEU A 164 16.62 -12.74 4.77
N ALA A 165 17.85 -12.44 4.35
CA ALA A 165 18.19 -12.21 2.95
C ALA A 165 17.91 -13.43 2.07
N SER A 166 18.12 -14.67 2.57
CA SER A 166 17.76 -15.90 1.86
C SER A 166 16.23 -16.03 1.73
N GLY A 167 15.46 -15.69 2.78
CA GLY A 167 14.01 -15.66 2.76
C GLY A 167 13.45 -14.72 1.70
N LEU A 168 13.98 -13.49 1.66
CA LEU A 168 13.58 -12.50 0.66
C LEU A 168 13.94 -12.94 -0.76
N THR A 169 15.14 -13.49 -0.96
CA THR A 169 15.58 -13.96 -2.27
C THR A 169 14.64 -15.03 -2.82
N GLN A 170 14.27 -16.02 -2.00
CA GLN A 170 13.32 -17.06 -2.41
C GLN A 170 11.92 -16.50 -2.71
N ALA A 171 11.44 -15.51 -1.91
CA ALA A 171 10.16 -14.87 -2.14
C ALA A 171 10.14 -14.05 -3.44
N ILE A 172 11.23 -13.31 -3.72
CA ILE A 172 11.38 -12.55 -4.97
C ILE A 172 11.39 -13.48 -6.18
N ASP A 173 12.15 -14.59 -6.12
CA ASP A 173 12.24 -15.59 -7.19
C ASP A 173 10.88 -16.25 -7.45
N LEU A 174 10.11 -16.50 -6.38
CA LEU A 174 8.77 -17.07 -6.49
C LEU A 174 7.78 -16.09 -7.16
N LEU A 175 7.84 -14.79 -6.80
CA LEU A 175 7.04 -13.75 -7.43
C LEU A 175 7.46 -13.44 -8.87
N ALA A 176 8.72 -13.69 -9.24
CA ALA A 176 9.17 -13.53 -10.61
C ALA A 176 8.47 -14.50 -11.57
N GLY A 177 8.04 -15.68 -11.08
CA GLY A 177 7.24 -16.65 -11.83
C GLY A 177 5.72 -16.40 -11.78
N GLY A 178 5.27 -15.31 -11.15
CA GLY A 178 3.87 -14.93 -11.03
C GLY A 178 3.29 -14.31 -12.31
N GLU A 179 2.05 -13.84 -12.21
CA GLU A 179 1.34 -13.23 -13.34
C GLU A 179 1.91 -11.86 -13.71
N ASP A 180 1.94 -11.58 -15.01
CA ASP A 180 2.33 -10.27 -15.51
C ASP A 180 1.25 -9.22 -15.16
N GLY A 181 1.71 -8.09 -14.61
CA GLY A 181 0.80 -7.01 -14.19
C GLY A 181 0.14 -7.22 -12.82
N ALA A 182 0.38 -8.35 -12.15
CA ALA A 182 -0.06 -8.55 -10.78
C ALA A 182 0.70 -7.63 -9.83
N ARG A 183 0.01 -7.17 -8.79
CA ARG A 183 0.64 -6.45 -7.68
C ARG A 183 1.37 -7.44 -6.81
N LYS A 184 2.67 -7.24 -6.66
CA LYS A 184 3.57 -8.16 -5.98
C LYS A 184 3.98 -7.59 -4.63
N SER A 185 3.72 -8.34 -3.57
CA SER A 185 4.08 -7.96 -2.21
C SER A 185 4.68 -9.13 -1.43
N ILE A 186 5.52 -8.80 -0.46
CA ILE A 186 6.10 -9.73 0.50
C ILE A 186 5.73 -9.24 1.88
N VAL A 187 5.25 -10.13 2.74
CA VAL A 187 5.04 -9.85 4.17
C VAL A 187 5.98 -10.72 4.98
N VAL A 188 6.96 -10.08 5.62
CA VAL A 188 7.96 -10.74 6.45
C VAL A 188 7.53 -10.72 7.91
N PHE A 189 7.58 -11.87 8.55
CA PHE A 189 7.40 -12.03 10.00
C PHE A 189 8.71 -12.49 10.60
N SER A 190 9.35 -11.68 11.44
CA SER A 190 10.66 -11.98 12.02
C SER A 190 10.97 -11.06 13.21
N ASP A 191 11.96 -11.44 14.00
CA ASP A 191 12.60 -10.53 14.94
C ASP A 191 13.71 -9.67 14.31
N GLY A 192 14.00 -9.89 13.01
CA GLY A 192 14.97 -9.10 12.25
C GLY A 192 16.43 -9.45 12.49
N GLU A 193 16.76 -10.39 13.37
CA GLU A 193 18.14 -10.82 13.59
C GLU A 193 18.68 -11.55 12.36
N GLU A 194 19.81 -11.07 11.80
CA GLU A 194 20.55 -11.70 10.69
C GLU A 194 21.85 -12.28 11.25
N THR A 195 21.95 -13.59 11.34
CA THR A 195 23.14 -14.28 11.89
C THR A 195 23.98 -15.00 10.84
N ALA A 196 23.47 -15.14 9.61
CA ALA A 196 24.17 -15.80 8.52
C ALA A 196 25.06 -14.84 7.70
N GLY A 197 24.97 -13.53 7.98
CA GLY A 197 25.83 -12.51 7.34
C GLY A 197 25.56 -12.27 5.86
N ALA A 198 24.38 -12.66 5.36
CA ALA A 198 24.01 -12.44 3.97
C ALA A 198 23.66 -10.94 3.72
N PRO A 199 23.96 -10.39 2.52
CA PRO A 199 23.75 -8.98 2.24
C PRO A 199 22.26 -8.65 2.05
N LEU A 200 21.58 -8.27 3.12
CA LEU A 200 20.17 -7.88 3.10
C LEU A 200 19.89 -6.74 2.11
N GLY A 201 20.81 -5.78 1.97
CA GLY A 201 20.68 -4.65 1.05
C GLY A 201 20.56 -5.06 -0.43
N GLU A 202 21.20 -6.16 -0.84
CA GLU A 202 21.08 -6.69 -2.20
C GLU A 202 19.67 -7.23 -2.46
N ALA A 203 19.11 -7.99 -1.52
CA ALA A 203 17.75 -8.51 -1.64
C ALA A 203 16.71 -7.37 -1.69
N ILE A 204 16.87 -6.33 -0.86
CA ILE A 204 16.04 -5.13 -0.89
C ILE A 204 16.13 -4.42 -2.25
N GLY A 205 17.34 -4.26 -2.79
CA GLY A 205 17.55 -3.68 -4.12
C GLY A 205 16.82 -4.46 -5.21
N ARG A 206 16.98 -5.79 -5.23
CA ARG A 206 16.27 -6.67 -6.19
C ARG A 206 14.75 -6.55 -6.09
N ALA A 207 14.20 -6.52 -4.88
CA ALA A 207 12.76 -6.34 -4.67
C ALA A 207 12.27 -5.01 -5.24
N ARG A 208 12.97 -3.90 -4.91
CA ARG A 208 12.64 -2.57 -5.42
C ARG A 208 12.70 -2.51 -6.94
N ASP A 209 13.76 -3.05 -7.56
CA ASP A 209 13.94 -3.03 -9.01
C ASP A 209 12.89 -3.88 -9.73
N ALA A 210 12.34 -4.91 -9.05
CA ALA A 210 11.22 -5.72 -9.51
C ALA A 210 9.84 -5.14 -9.20
N GLY A 211 9.75 -3.96 -8.56
CA GLY A 211 8.48 -3.34 -8.15
C GLY A 211 7.74 -4.11 -7.05
N ILE A 212 8.46 -4.93 -6.26
CA ILE A 212 7.90 -5.71 -5.17
C ILE A 212 7.95 -4.89 -3.88
N VAL A 213 6.80 -4.74 -3.22
CA VAL A 213 6.69 -4.03 -1.94
C VAL A 213 6.90 -5.02 -0.79
N ILE A 214 7.78 -4.69 0.17
CA ILE A 214 8.05 -5.52 1.33
C ILE A 214 7.45 -4.87 2.58
N HIS A 215 6.50 -5.55 3.21
CA HIS A 215 6.00 -5.21 4.54
C HIS A 215 6.72 -6.05 5.59
N ALA A 216 7.00 -5.47 6.74
CA ALA A 216 7.67 -6.17 7.83
C ALA A 216 6.84 -6.13 9.11
N VAL A 217 6.61 -7.30 9.69
CA VAL A 217 5.96 -7.51 10.99
C VAL A 217 7.05 -7.92 11.97
N GLY A 218 7.43 -7.00 12.85
CA GLY A 218 8.42 -7.26 13.89
C GLY A 218 7.80 -8.00 15.06
N ILE A 219 8.39 -9.12 15.47
CA ILE A 219 7.89 -9.95 16.57
C ILE A 219 8.98 -10.15 17.61
N GLY A 220 8.75 -9.65 18.82
CA GLY A 220 9.71 -9.66 19.90
C GLY A 220 9.75 -8.35 20.67
N SER A 221 10.64 -8.24 21.63
CA SER A 221 10.91 -7.01 22.36
C SER A 221 12.35 -6.53 22.16
N GLU A 222 12.56 -5.21 22.23
CA GLU A 222 13.91 -4.62 22.20
C GLU A 222 14.73 -4.99 23.46
N LEU A 223 14.06 -5.29 24.57
CA LEU A 223 14.71 -5.79 25.79
C LEU A 223 15.27 -7.19 25.59
N GLY A 224 14.59 -7.96 24.73
CA GLY A 224 14.95 -9.31 24.37
C GLY A 224 14.46 -10.38 25.34
N GLY A 225 14.57 -11.64 24.87
CA GLY A 225 14.19 -12.83 25.61
C GLY A 225 15.23 -13.94 25.52
N GLN A 226 15.18 -14.85 26.49
CA GLN A 226 15.95 -16.08 26.47
C GLN A 226 15.28 -17.11 25.57
N ILE A 227 16.08 -17.91 24.89
CA ILE A 227 15.60 -19.00 24.04
C ILE A 227 15.47 -20.27 24.88
N PRO A 228 14.24 -20.76 25.18
CA PRO A 228 14.05 -21.94 26.00
C PRO A 228 14.39 -23.21 25.21
N LEU A 229 15.05 -24.18 25.87
CA LEU A 229 15.31 -25.51 25.30
C LEU A 229 14.09 -26.42 25.51
N THR A 230 12.99 -26.11 24.85
CA THR A 230 11.75 -26.87 24.88
C THR A 230 11.88 -28.22 24.14
N ARG A 231 10.84 -29.05 24.21
CA ARG A 231 10.75 -30.25 23.40
C ARG A 231 10.72 -29.94 21.90
N GLU A 232 10.11 -28.85 21.55
CA GLU A 232 10.01 -28.33 20.18
C GLU A 232 11.39 -27.87 19.66
N ALA A 233 12.15 -27.12 20.46
CA ALA A 233 13.54 -26.78 20.19
C ALA A 233 14.43 -28.02 19.98
N SER A 234 14.09 -29.14 20.65
CA SER A 234 14.87 -30.39 20.55
C SER A 234 14.73 -31.13 19.23
N LEU A 235 13.95 -30.63 18.28
CA LEU A 235 13.93 -31.10 16.89
C LEU A 235 15.21 -30.70 16.15
N ASP A 236 15.87 -29.60 16.57
CA ASP A 236 17.22 -29.26 16.16
C ASP A 236 18.23 -30.17 16.91
N PRO A 237 19.09 -30.95 16.20
CA PRO A 237 20.05 -31.85 16.84
C PRO A 237 21.01 -31.14 17.82
N THR A 238 21.39 -29.88 17.54
CA THR A 238 22.28 -29.08 18.39
C THR A 238 21.60 -28.66 19.67
N MET A 239 20.34 -28.22 19.59
CA MET A 239 19.50 -27.89 20.73
C MET A 239 19.17 -29.13 21.57
N ALA A 240 18.87 -30.25 20.92
CA ALA A 240 18.65 -31.52 21.60
C ALA A 240 19.88 -32.00 22.41
N ALA A 241 21.10 -31.80 21.87
CA ALA A 241 22.32 -32.11 22.57
C ALA A 241 22.51 -31.24 23.84
N ARG A 242 22.28 -29.95 23.73
CA ARG A 242 22.37 -28.98 24.86
C ARG A 242 21.33 -29.27 25.94
N ARG A 243 20.10 -29.60 25.55
CA ARG A 243 19.06 -30.00 26.50
C ARG A 243 19.40 -31.27 27.27
N ARG A 244 19.99 -32.27 26.58
CA ARG A 244 20.49 -33.50 27.27
C ARG A 244 21.59 -33.20 28.27
N GLY A 245 22.35 -32.12 28.10
CA GLY A 245 23.30 -31.58 29.06
C GLY A 245 22.69 -30.92 30.30
N GLY A 246 21.37 -30.86 30.41
CA GLY A 246 20.66 -30.30 31.56
C GLY A 246 20.36 -28.80 31.48
N ALA A 247 20.70 -28.13 30.41
CA ALA A 247 20.37 -26.72 30.22
C ALA A 247 18.87 -26.53 29.95
N SER A 248 18.27 -25.51 30.58
CA SER A 248 16.86 -25.12 30.36
C SER A 248 16.71 -24.05 29.28
N VAL A 249 17.77 -23.26 29.03
CA VAL A 249 17.84 -22.20 28.04
C VAL A 249 19.10 -22.37 27.19
N LEU A 250 19.08 -21.81 26.00
CA LEU A 250 20.24 -21.77 25.09
C LEU A 250 21.35 -20.94 25.73
N GLN A 251 22.55 -21.52 25.78
CA GLN A 251 23.75 -20.90 26.34
C GLN A 251 24.77 -20.64 25.24
N GLY A 252 25.48 -19.52 25.34
CA GLY A 252 26.64 -19.18 24.57
C GLY A 252 27.86 -20.03 24.92
N PRO A 253 29.00 -19.81 24.22
CA PRO A 253 30.25 -20.53 24.49
C PRO A 253 30.79 -20.30 25.89
N ASP A 254 30.46 -19.17 26.51
CA ASP A 254 30.85 -18.76 27.86
C ASP A 254 29.92 -19.30 28.96
N GLY A 255 28.86 -20.04 28.57
CA GLY A 255 27.83 -20.57 29.50
C GLY A 255 26.76 -19.57 29.90
N SER A 256 26.82 -18.31 29.41
CA SER A 256 25.77 -17.32 29.65
C SER A 256 24.51 -17.61 28.78
N PRO A 257 23.30 -17.28 29.26
CA PRO A 257 22.11 -17.38 28.45
C PRO A 257 22.21 -16.51 27.19
N VAL A 258 21.81 -17.06 26.04
CA VAL A 258 21.68 -16.28 24.81
C VAL A 258 20.41 -15.44 24.90
N ILE A 259 20.54 -14.13 24.71
CA ILE A 259 19.44 -13.17 24.63
C ILE A 259 19.28 -12.76 23.18
N THR A 260 18.09 -13.01 22.62
CA THR A 260 17.68 -12.53 21.31
C THR A 260 16.81 -11.28 21.43
N ARG A 261 16.96 -10.32 20.52
CA ARG A 261 16.25 -9.04 20.55
C ARG A 261 15.57 -8.75 19.23
N LEU A 262 14.50 -7.95 19.27
CA LEU A 262 13.89 -7.42 18.06
C LEU A 262 14.81 -6.35 17.43
N ASP A 263 15.27 -6.57 16.20
CA ASP A 263 15.98 -5.58 15.40
C ASP A 263 15.02 -4.77 14.52
N VAL A 264 14.43 -3.76 15.13
CA VAL A 264 13.51 -2.83 14.46
C VAL A 264 14.19 -2.08 13.32
N ALA A 265 15.50 -1.80 13.43
CA ALA A 265 16.22 -1.02 12.43
C ALA A 265 16.32 -1.77 11.10
N SER A 266 16.72 -3.04 11.11
CA SER A 266 16.80 -3.91 9.94
C SER A 266 15.43 -4.07 9.27
N LEU A 267 14.36 -4.32 10.06
CA LEU A 267 13.01 -4.49 9.54
C LEU A 267 12.45 -3.20 8.91
N ARG A 268 12.70 -2.05 9.53
CA ARG A 268 12.32 -0.74 8.96
C ARG A 268 13.10 -0.43 7.69
N GLN A 269 14.40 -0.66 7.67
CA GLN A 269 15.20 -0.44 6.47
C GLN A 269 14.68 -1.25 5.29
N MET A 270 14.31 -2.51 5.52
CA MET A 270 13.77 -3.42 4.52
C MET A 270 12.43 -2.91 3.96
N SER A 271 11.49 -2.58 4.83
CA SER A 271 10.16 -2.14 4.41
C SER A 271 10.20 -0.78 3.73
N LEU A 272 10.83 0.23 4.33
CA LEU A 272 10.94 1.57 3.76
C LEU A 272 11.74 1.59 2.44
N GLY A 273 12.73 0.70 2.30
CA GLY A 273 13.55 0.60 1.08
C GLY A 273 12.77 0.18 -0.17
N THR A 274 11.56 -0.39 -0.01
CA THR A 274 10.67 -0.84 -1.09
C THR A 274 9.32 -0.13 -1.10
N GLY A 275 9.12 0.90 -0.27
CA GLY A 275 7.84 1.62 -0.15
C GLY A 275 6.80 0.92 0.71
N GLY A 276 7.15 -0.12 1.44
CA GLY A 276 6.25 -0.83 2.35
C GLY A 276 6.24 -0.28 3.76
N ARG A 277 5.62 -1.03 4.69
CA ARG A 277 5.43 -0.63 6.09
C ARG A 277 6.10 -1.61 7.04
N TYR A 278 6.65 -1.07 8.11
CA TYR A 278 6.96 -1.79 9.32
C TYR A 278 5.81 -1.66 10.31
N VAL A 279 5.40 -2.77 10.90
CA VAL A 279 4.44 -2.81 12.01
C VAL A 279 4.98 -3.67 13.14
N ASP A 280 4.66 -3.28 14.37
CA ASP A 280 4.89 -4.11 15.54
C ASP A 280 3.80 -5.18 15.60
N GLY A 281 4.18 -6.45 15.62
CA GLY A 281 3.28 -7.60 15.59
C GLY A 281 2.27 -7.66 16.74
N SER A 282 2.51 -6.90 17.80
CA SER A 282 1.60 -6.86 18.95
C SER A 282 0.34 -6.02 18.71
N TYR A 283 0.33 -5.09 17.71
CA TYR A 283 -0.73 -4.05 17.68
C TYR A 283 -1.29 -3.66 16.30
N ALA A 284 -0.73 -4.06 15.14
CA ALA A 284 -1.08 -3.34 13.92
C ALA A 284 -1.13 -4.12 12.60
N ILE A 285 -1.40 -5.41 12.60
CA ILE A 285 -1.52 -6.21 11.36
C ILE A 285 -2.65 -5.69 10.44
N ASP A 286 -3.70 -5.10 11.02
CA ASP A 286 -4.82 -4.50 10.28
C ASP A 286 -4.37 -3.40 9.30
N SER A 287 -3.21 -2.77 9.53
CA SER A 287 -2.67 -1.76 8.62
C SER A 287 -2.09 -2.38 7.37
N ILE A 288 -1.42 -3.53 7.48
CA ILE A 288 -0.92 -4.30 6.33
C ILE A 288 -2.09 -4.93 5.58
N GLU A 289 -3.06 -5.52 6.29
CA GLU A 289 -4.27 -6.08 5.70
C GLU A 289 -4.97 -5.05 4.80
N ARG A 290 -5.21 -3.84 5.32
CA ARG A 290 -5.82 -2.76 4.55
C ARG A 290 -5.02 -2.36 3.32
N GLU A 291 -3.70 -2.34 3.40
CA GLU A 291 -2.83 -1.99 2.29
C GLU A 291 -2.83 -3.07 1.20
N LEU A 292 -2.79 -4.35 1.60
CA LEU A 292 -2.93 -5.48 0.68
C LEU A 292 -4.31 -5.49 0.00
N ALA A 293 -5.39 -5.23 0.76
CA ALA A 293 -6.76 -5.17 0.26
C ALA A 293 -7.01 -3.95 -0.65
N GLN A 294 -6.47 -2.78 -0.31
CA GLN A 294 -6.65 -1.56 -1.09
C GLN A 294 -5.77 -1.51 -2.34
N GLY A 295 -4.87 -2.46 -2.50
CA GLY A 295 -4.05 -2.59 -3.67
C GLY A 295 -3.12 -1.43 -3.93
N GLY A 296 -2.40 -0.98 -2.89
CA GLY A 296 -1.42 0.09 -3.06
C GLY A 296 -2.00 1.35 -3.73
N ARG A 297 -3.26 1.67 -3.46
CA ARG A 297 -3.74 3.02 -3.72
C ARG A 297 -2.90 3.92 -2.83
N GLU A 298 -1.77 4.39 -3.35
CA GLU A 298 -1.24 5.64 -2.83
C GLU A 298 -2.42 6.60 -2.78
N PRO A 299 -2.75 7.21 -1.63
CA PRO A 299 -3.63 8.35 -1.64
C PRO A 299 -2.96 9.30 -2.63
N LEU A 300 -3.65 9.56 -3.76
CA LEU A 300 -3.24 10.58 -4.72
C LEU A 300 -2.79 11.75 -3.85
N THR A 301 -1.49 11.98 -3.85
CA THR A 301 -0.87 12.96 -2.98
C THR A 301 -1.64 14.26 -3.20
N SER A 302 -2.00 14.91 -2.13
CA SER A 302 -2.82 16.13 -2.05
C SER A 302 -2.39 17.28 -2.98
N THR A 303 -1.30 17.13 -3.72
CA THR A 303 -0.81 18.05 -4.75
C THR A 303 -1.67 18.03 -6.02
N ASP A 304 -2.16 16.87 -6.44
CA ASP A 304 -2.99 16.81 -7.65
C ASP A 304 -4.42 17.28 -7.35
N ASP A 305 -4.96 16.92 -6.17
CA ASP A 305 -6.25 17.43 -5.69
C ASP A 305 -6.18 18.93 -5.42
N ALA A 306 -5.08 19.45 -4.90
CA ALA A 306 -4.89 20.88 -4.70
C ALA A 306 -4.76 21.64 -6.03
N ALA A 307 -4.11 21.07 -7.03
CA ALA A 307 -4.02 21.66 -8.37
C ALA A 307 -5.38 21.67 -9.08
N VAL A 308 -6.16 20.58 -8.99
CA VAL A 308 -7.53 20.51 -9.52
C VAL A 308 -8.45 21.46 -8.76
N ALA A 309 -8.37 21.54 -7.44
CA ALA A 309 -9.14 22.48 -6.63
C ALA A 309 -8.77 23.93 -6.94
N ALA A 310 -7.49 24.25 -7.13
CA ALA A 310 -7.04 25.59 -7.52
C ALA A 310 -7.53 25.98 -8.91
N LEU A 311 -7.51 25.05 -9.88
CA LEU A 311 -8.05 25.28 -11.23
C LEU A 311 -9.57 25.47 -11.21
N LEU A 312 -10.31 24.70 -10.40
CA LEU A 312 -11.76 24.87 -10.21
C LEU A 312 -12.08 26.20 -9.51
N LEU A 313 -11.28 26.61 -8.54
CA LEU A 313 -11.41 27.91 -7.85
C LEU A 313 -11.13 29.09 -8.80
N LEU A 314 -10.10 28.98 -9.65
CA LEU A 314 -9.79 29.98 -10.68
C LEU A 314 -10.91 30.06 -11.74
N ALA A 315 -11.48 28.92 -12.15
CA ALA A 315 -12.65 28.90 -13.06
C ALA A 315 -13.88 29.51 -12.40
N PHE A 316 -14.11 29.25 -11.11
CA PHE A 316 -15.22 29.81 -10.34
C PHE A 316 -15.07 31.34 -10.15
N VAL A 317 -13.89 31.80 -9.77
CA VAL A 317 -13.58 33.25 -9.62
C VAL A 317 -13.68 33.97 -10.97
N SER A 318 -13.27 33.37 -12.06
CA SER A 318 -13.43 33.91 -13.42
C SER A 318 -14.90 34.04 -13.85
N LEU A 319 -15.76 33.13 -13.40
CA LEU A 319 -17.19 33.13 -13.73
C LEU A 319 -18.01 34.10 -12.84
N TRP A 320 -17.58 34.31 -11.59
CA TRP A 320 -18.35 35.11 -10.62
C TRP A 320 -17.74 36.47 -10.29
N GLY A 321 -16.46 36.68 -10.56
CA GLY A 321 -15.72 37.89 -10.17
C GLY A 321 -16.22 39.20 -10.82
N GLU A 322 -16.98 39.14 -11.91
CA GLU A 322 -17.55 40.32 -12.57
C GLU A 322 -18.77 40.91 -11.85
N GLY A 323 -19.46 40.11 -11.04
CA GLY A 323 -20.63 40.61 -10.29
C GLY A 323 -20.26 41.47 -9.09
N PHE A 324 -19.00 41.41 -8.64
CA PHE A 324 -18.54 42.04 -7.41
C PHE A 324 -17.65 43.30 -7.59
N LEU A 325 -17.10 43.50 -8.80
CA LEU A 325 -16.09 44.55 -9.06
C LEU A 325 -16.61 45.76 -9.84
N LEU A 326 -17.89 45.81 -10.17
CA LEU A 326 -18.45 47.02 -10.76
C LEU A 326 -19.09 47.86 -9.65
N PRO A 327 -18.62 49.09 -9.41
CA PRO A 327 -19.32 50.01 -8.52
C PRO A 327 -20.69 50.30 -9.11
N ARG A 328 -21.70 50.13 -8.28
CA ARG A 328 -23.06 50.65 -8.54
C ARG A 328 -22.97 52.14 -8.46
N GLY A 329 -22.78 52.81 -9.61
CA GLY A 329 -23.02 54.25 -9.81
C GLY A 329 -24.38 54.46 -10.41
#